data_4ef2927b8ff49cb673592eb0a3199cd0
#
_entry.id   4ef2927b8ff49cb673592eb0a3199cd0
#
_cell.length_a   1.000
_cell.length_b   1.000
_cell.length_c   1.000
_cell.angle_alpha   90.00
_cell.angle_beta   90.00
_cell.angle_gamma   90.00
#
_symmetry.space_group_name_H-M   'P 1'
#
loop_
_entity.id
_entity.type
_entity.pdbx_description
1 polymer ?
#
loop_
_entity_poly.entity_id
_entity_poly.type
_entity_poly.pdbx_seq_one_letter_code
_entity_poly.pdbx_strand_id
1 'polypeptide(L)' 'MNDKIAQYVRTIPDFPEKGIMFRDITTLLLNPEGFKMTIDDMSEALQGLDFDVIAGTESRGFIFGTPLAYNLHK' A
#
# COMPACT_ATOMS: atom_id res chain seq x y z
N MET A 1 10.00 1.15 -4.92
CA MET A 1 8.97 0.13 -4.63
C MET A 1 9.57 -1.26 -4.78
N ASN A 2 9.16 -2.19 -3.93
CA ASN A 2 9.57 -3.58 -4.02
C ASN A 2 8.99 -4.21 -5.29
N ASP A 3 9.83 -4.80 -6.13
CA ASP A 3 9.41 -5.40 -7.40
C ASP A 3 8.39 -6.52 -7.23
N LYS A 4 8.48 -7.26 -6.11
CA LYS A 4 7.53 -8.34 -5.81
C LYS A 4 6.14 -7.78 -5.55
N ILE A 5 6.06 -6.63 -4.91
CA ILE A 5 4.79 -5.94 -4.65
C ILE A 5 4.22 -5.41 -5.96
N ALA A 6 5.07 -4.86 -6.82
CA ALA A 6 4.64 -4.31 -8.11
C ALA A 6 3.94 -5.34 -8.99
N GLN A 7 4.26 -6.63 -8.84
CA GLN A 7 3.62 -7.70 -9.60
C GLN A 7 2.12 -7.83 -9.31
N TYR A 8 1.70 -7.38 -8.13
CA TYR A 8 0.28 -7.46 -7.72
C TYR A 8 -0.51 -6.22 -8.11
N VAL A 9 0.16 -5.18 -8.59
CA VAL A 9 -0.50 -3.93 -8.99
C VAL A 9 -0.76 -3.96 -10.49
N ARG A 10 -2.04 -3.87 -10.86
CA ARG A 10 -2.44 -3.88 -12.27
C ARG A 10 -2.40 -2.46 -12.83
N THR A 11 -1.94 -2.34 -14.07
CA THR A 11 -1.99 -1.08 -14.79
C THR A 11 -3.11 -1.11 -15.82
N ILE A 12 -3.97 -0.10 -15.80
CA ILE A 12 -5.04 0.07 -16.77
C ILE A 12 -4.67 1.28 -17.61
N PRO A 13 -4.27 1.10 -18.89
CA PRO A 13 -3.92 2.21 -19.75
C PRO A 13 -5.16 3.00 -20.15
N ASP A 14 -4.98 4.30 -20.37
CA ASP A 14 -6.02 5.20 -20.83
C ASP A 14 -7.27 5.18 -19.94
N PHE A 15 -7.09 5.14 -18.63
CA PHE A 15 -8.17 5.13 -17.66
C PHE A 15 -7.90 6.16 -16.55
N PRO A 16 -8.90 6.93 -16.11
CA PRO A 16 -10.24 7.02 -16.68
C PRO A 16 -10.30 7.81 -17.99
N GLU A 17 -9.18 8.38 -18.41
CA GLU A 17 -9.09 9.16 -19.64
C GLU A 17 -7.86 8.73 -20.42
N LYS A 18 -7.90 8.99 -21.72
CA LYS A 18 -6.78 8.71 -22.64
C LYS A 18 -5.52 9.41 -22.14
N GLY A 19 -4.41 8.68 -22.15
CA GLY A 19 -3.11 9.17 -21.72
C GLY A 19 -2.79 8.95 -20.25
N ILE A 20 -3.75 8.47 -19.47
CA ILE A 20 -3.55 8.19 -18.04
C ILE A 20 -3.30 6.71 -17.84
N MET A 21 -2.19 6.39 -17.17
CA MET A 21 -1.86 5.02 -16.80
C MET A 21 -2.34 4.78 -15.37
N PHE A 22 -3.52 4.22 -15.21
CA PHE A 22 -4.12 3.98 -13.91
C PHE A 22 -3.50 2.76 -13.23
N ARG A 23 -3.06 2.92 -11.99
CA ARG A 23 -2.52 1.82 -11.19
C ARG A 23 -3.61 1.27 -10.30
N ASP A 24 -4.05 0.05 -10.59
CA ASP A 24 -5.12 -0.61 -9.86
C ASP A 24 -4.53 -1.49 -8.75
N ILE A 25 -4.84 -1.15 -7.50
CA ILE A 25 -4.33 -1.89 -6.34
C ILE A 25 -5.31 -2.93 -5.81
N THR A 26 -6.49 -3.07 -6.44
CA THR A 26 -7.47 -4.05 -5.96
C THR A 26 -6.94 -5.46 -6.05
N THR A 27 -6.17 -5.77 -7.07
CA THR A 27 -5.54 -7.09 -7.21
C THR A 27 -4.54 -7.36 -6.10
N LEU A 28 -3.83 -6.33 -5.63
CA LEU A 28 -2.94 -6.42 -4.48
C LEU A 28 -3.74 -6.70 -3.21
N LEU A 29 -4.82 -5.94 -3.00
CA LEU A 29 -5.64 -6.06 -1.79
C LEU A 29 -6.34 -7.40 -1.67
N LEU A 30 -6.67 -8.03 -2.80
CA LEU A 30 -7.32 -9.32 -2.83
C LEU A 30 -6.35 -10.49 -2.61
N ASN A 31 -5.07 -10.24 -2.67
CA ASN A 31 -4.05 -11.28 -2.51
C ASN A 31 -3.42 -11.20 -1.12
N PRO A 32 -3.64 -12.22 -0.26
CA PRO A 32 -3.10 -12.18 1.11
C PRO A 32 -1.58 -12.02 1.17
N GLU A 33 -0.87 -12.69 0.28
CA GLU A 33 0.60 -12.60 0.23
C GLU A 33 1.05 -11.22 -0.22
N GLY A 34 0.39 -10.66 -1.23
CA GLY A 34 0.71 -9.33 -1.74
C GLY A 34 0.46 -8.25 -0.69
N PHE A 35 -0.68 -8.33 0.01
CA PHE A 35 -1.01 -7.36 1.05
C PHE A 35 -0.05 -7.47 2.24
N LYS A 36 0.22 -8.69 2.70
CA LYS A 36 1.18 -8.92 3.78
C LYS A 36 2.55 -8.35 3.43
N MET A 37 3.01 -8.61 2.22
CA MET A 37 4.30 -8.12 1.74
C MET A 37 4.36 -6.59 1.74
N THR A 38 3.26 -5.95 1.35
CA THR A 38 3.15 -4.49 1.33
C THR A 38 3.25 -3.90 2.73
N ILE A 39 2.49 -4.44 3.69
CA ILE A 39 2.51 -3.94 5.06
C ILE A 39 3.87 -4.18 5.71
N ASP A 40 4.47 -5.35 5.47
CA ASP A 40 5.79 -5.67 6.02
C ASP A 40 6.86 -4.73 5.46
N ASP A 41 6.79 -4.44 4.16
CA ASP A 41 7.75 -3.54 3.50
C ASP A 41 7.62 -2.11 4.04
N MET A 42 6.39 -1.63 4.22
CA MET A 42 6.14 -0.32 4.81
C MET A 42 6.61 -0.26 6.26
N SER A 43 6.37 -1.31 7.03
CA SER A 43 6.81 -1.39 8.43
C SER A 43 8.33 -1.31 8.52
N GLU A 44 9.02 -2.02 7.65
CA GLU A 44 10.48 -2.03 7.60
C GLU A 44 11.02 -0.65 7.24
N ALA A 45 10.40 0.02 6.28
CA ALA A 45 10.82 1.35 5.86
C ALA A 45 10.69 2.38 6.98
N LEU A 46 9.78 2.17 7.93
CA LEU A 46 9.53 3.09 9.04
C LEU A 46 10.36 2.76 10.28
N GLN A 47 11.11 1.66 10.28
CA GLN A 47 11.97 1.31 11.41
C GLN A 47 13.04 2.37 11.62
N GLY A 48 13.28 2.70 12.87
CA GLY A 48 14.28 3.69 13.22
C GLY A 48 13.78 5.12 13.18
N LEU A 49 12.56 5.35 12.68
CA LEU A 49 11.94 6.67 12.74
C LEU A 49 11.21 6.85 14.06
N ASP A 50 11.35 8.02 14.65
CA ASP A 50 10.68 8.34 15.91
C ASP A 50 9.37 9.09 15.60
N PHE A 51 8.24 8.42 15.86
CA PHE A 51 6.92 9.01 15.65
C PHE A 51 5.90 8.34 16.59
N ASP A 52 4.79 9.02 16.82
CA ASP A 52 3.79 8.58 17.79
C ASP A 52 2.54 7.97 17.15
N VAL A 53 2.12 8.48 16.01
CA VAL A 53 0.87 8.07 15.36
C VAL A 53 1.04 7.98 13.86
N ILE A 54 0.13 7.26 13.22
CA ILE A 54 0.06 7.16 11.78
C ILE A 54 -1.24 7.82 11.33
N ALA A 55 -1.12 8.74 10.38
CA ALA A 55 -2.27 9.40 9.77
C ALA A 55 -2.45 8.87 8.35
N GLY A 56 -3.69 8.70 7.94
CA GLY A 56 -4.01 8.26 6.59
C GLY A 56 -5.10 9.12 6.00
N THR A 57 -4.99 9.37 4.69
CA THR A 57 -6.04 10.07 3.97
C THR A 57 -7.19 9.12 3.65
N GLU A 58 -8.41 9.63 3.65
CA GLU A 58 -9.58 8.85 3.28
C GLU A 58 -9.54 8.55 1.79
N SER A 59 -9.90 7.35 1.37
CA SER A 59 -10.20 6.18 2.20
C SER A 59 -9.10 5.13 2.04
N ARG A 60 -8.29 5.19 0.99
CA ARG A 60 -7.20 4.24 0.73
C ARG A 60 -6.14 4.28 1.81
N GLY A 61 -5.88 5.46 2.36
CA GLY A 61 -4.90 5.60 3.43
C GLY A 61 -5.24 4.77 4.65
N PHE A 62 -6.54 4.59 4.92
CA PHE A 62 -7.00 3.79 6.06
C PHE A 62 -6.74 2.30 5.85
N ILE A 63 -6.81 1.84 4.60
CA ILE A 63 -6.58 0.43 4.27
C ILE A 63 -5.15 0.02 4.66
N PHE A 64 -4.18 0.87 4.41
CA PHE A 64 -2.78 0.62 4.72
C PHE A 64 -2.39 1.13 6.11
N GLY A 65 -2.93 2.28 6.49
CA GLY A 65 -2.58 2.92 7.76
C GLY A 65 -2.99 2.11 8.98
N THR A 66 -4.19 1.53 8.96
CA THR A 66 -4.69 0.76 10.10
C THR A 66 -3.86 -0.49 10.40
N PRO A 67 -3.62 -1.39 9.43
CA PRO A 67 -2.77 -2.54 9.71
C PRO A 67 -1.33 -2.15 10.03
N LEU A 68 -0.84 -1.06 9.46
CA LEU A 68 0.50 -0.57 9.73
C LEU A 68 0.60 -0.07 11.18
N ALA A 69 -0.38 0.70 11.64
CA ALA A 69 -0.44 1.18 13.02
C ALA A 69 -0.53 0.02 14.00
N TYR A 70 -1.35 -0.98 13.70
CA TYR A 70 -1.47 -2.18 14.52
C TYR A 70 -0.13 -2.91 14.61
N ASN A 71 0.52 -3.08 13.48
CA ASN A 71 1.80 -3.82 13.39
C ASN A 71 2.92 -3.12 14.15
N LEU A 72 2.92 -1.80 14.15
CA LEU A 72 3.97 -0.98 14.79
C LEU A 72 3.59 -0.49 16.19
N HIS A 73 2.40 -0.82 16.67
CA HIS A 73 1.88 -0.35 17.98
C HIS A 73 1.81 1.18 18.06
N LYS A 74 1.37 1.80 16.99
CA LYS A 74 1.19 3.24 16.91
C LYS A 74 -0.28 3.59 16.74
#